data_f016b4710c57214644a60fb7295a4d54
#
_entry.id   f016b4710c57214644a60fb7295a4d54
#
_cell.length_a   1.000
_cell.length_b   1.000
_cell.length_c   1.000
_cell.angle_alpha   90.00
_cell.angle_beta   90.00
_cell.angle_gamma   90.00
#
_symmetry.space_group_name_H-M   'P 1'
#
loop_
_entity.id
_entity.type
_entity.pdbx_description
1 polymer ?
#
loop_
_entity_poly.entity_id
_entity_poly.type
_entity_poly.pdbx_seq_one_letter_code
_entity_poly.pdbx_strand_id
1 'polypeptide(L)'
;IGKSLNVSKSPFGYIKPDTTFKEELKIKISGINIELYHAPGETNDQLFVWLPEHRSLMPGDNIYKTFPNLYTIRGTTHRDVIGWVSSLDKMRSHEPEYIFPSHTKPIIGSQEAMEALTIYRDAIQYVHDQTIRLMNEGYYPDQIVEMVELPASIKSSPYLSEFYGTVRWSVKSIFNGYLGWFN
;
A
#
# COMPACT_ATOMS: atom_id res chain seq x y z
N ILE A 1 -0.04 8.59 23.30
CA ILE A 1 -1.28 8.33 24.07
C ILE A 1 -2.39 9.13 23.41
N GLY A 2 -3.16 8.48 22.53
CA GLY A 2 -4.26 9.11 21.81
C GLY A 2 -5.35 9.55 22.77
N LYS A 3 -5.72 10.83 22.72
CA LYS A 3 -6.97 11.29 23.32
C LYS A 3 -8.11 10.55 22.65
N SER A 4 -8.91 9.80 23.38
CA SER A 4 -10.13 9.21 22.85
C SER A 4 -10.99 10.33 22.27
N LEU A 5 -11.23 10.29 20.96
CA LEU A 5 -12.22 11.15 20.33
C LEU A 5 -13.57 10.84 20.98
N ASN A 6 -14.18 11.84 21.59
CA ASN A 6 -15.52 11.68 22.18
C ASN A 6 -16.54 11.68 21.05
N VAL A 7 -16.70 10.52 20.45
CA VAL A 7 -17.52 10.28 19.24
C VAL A 7 -19.00 10.64 19.46
N SER A 8 -19.45 10.67 20.71
CA SER A 8 -20.86 10.95 21.06
C SER A 8 -21.30 12.39 20.82
N LYS A 9 -20.39 13.33 20.51
CA LYS A 9 -20.70 14.76 20.32
C LYS A 9 -20.36 15.29 18.92
N SER A 10 -19.82 14.47 18.01
CA SER A 10 -19.54 14.89 16.64
C SER A 10 -20.71 14.55 15.73
N PRO A 11 -21.22 15.49 14.93
CA PRO A 11 -22.23 15.19 13.92
C PRO A 11 -21.55 14.32 12.84
N PHE A 12 -21.87 13.03 12.83
CA PHE A 12 -21.49 12.15 11.73
C PHE A 12 -22.51 12.29 10.62
N GLY A 13 -22.06 12.67 9.43
CA GLY A 13 -22.88 12.67 8.22
C GLY A 13 -22.28 11.70 7.22
N TYR A 14 -23.04 10.69 6.82
CA TYR A 14 -22.69 9.84 5.69
C TYR A 14 -23.28 10.41 4.41
N ILE A 15 -22.43 10.70 3.43
CA ILE A 15 -22.86 11.10 2.09
C ILE A 15 -22.72 9.88 1.20
N LYS A 16 -23.85 9.37 0.71
CA LYS A 16 -23.86 8.22 -0.21
C LYS A 16 -23.22 8.64 -1.55
N PRO A 17 -22.31 7.83 -2.13
CA PRO A 17 -21.81 8.08 -3.49
C PRO A 17 -22.94 8.09 -4.52
N ASP A 18 -22.90 9.04 -5.44
CA ASP A 18 -23.83 9.11 -6.56
C ASP A 18 -23.42 8.16 -7.70
N THR A 19 -22.12 7.93 -7.83
CA THR A 19 -21.52 7.09 -8.87
C THR A 19 -20.56 6.11 -8.25
N THR A 20 -20.61 4.86 -8.69
CA THR A 20 -19.67 3.80 -8.32
C THR A 20 -19.08 3.17 -9.58
N PHE A 21 -17.89 2.61 -9.47
CA PHE A 21 -17.22 1.91 -10.57
C PHE A 21 -16.51 0.65 -10.05
N LYS A 22 -16.07 -0.20 -10.98
CA LYS A 22 -15.32 -1.42 -10.63
C LYS A 22 -13.83 -1.29 -10.93
N GLU A 23 -13.49 -1.01 -12.19
CA GLU A 23 -12.09 -0.99 -12.66
C GLU A 23 -11.56 0.43 -12.82
N GLU A 24 -12.27 1.25 -13.56
CA GLU A 24 -11.90 2.65 -13.83
C GLU A 24 -13.12 3.55 -14.00
N LEU A 25 -12.92 4.82 -13.71
CA LEU A 25 -13.88 5.90 -14.00
C LEU A 25 -13.11 7.14 -14.44
N LYS A 26 -13.47 7.66 -15.63
CA LYS A 26 -12.91 8.91 -16.17
C LYS A 26 -13.99 9.98 -16.19
N ILE A 27 -13.71 11.10 -15.57
CA ILE A 27 -14.64 12.23 -15.47
C ILE A 27 -13.92 13.54 -15.78
N LYS A 28 -14.69 14.55 -16.15
CA LYS A 28 -14.18 15.89 -16.34
C LYS A 28 -14.95 16.87 -15.47
N ILE A 29 -14.26 17.56 -14.56
CA ILE A 29 -14.86 18.55 -13.66
C ILE A 29 -14.16 19.87 -13.86
N SER A 30 -14.93 20.91 -14.19
CA SER A 30 -14.42 22.29 -14.40
C SER A 30 -13.22 22.35 -15.36
N GLY A 31 -13.22 21.50 -16.39
CA GLY A 31 -12.15 21.46 -17.39
C GLY A 31 -10.97 20.54 -17.04
N ILE A 32 -10.88 20.01 -15.84
CA ILE A 32 -9.83 19.08 -15.38
C ILE A 32 -10.27 17.65 -15.64
N ASN A 33 -9.44 16.86 -16.34
CA ASN A 33 -9.64 15.44 -16.49
C ASN A 33 -9.16 14.72 -15.21
N ILE A 34 -10.01 13.86 -14.67
CA ILE A 34 -9.77 13.07 -13.46
C ILE A 34 -10.03 11.61 -13.81
N GLU A 35 -9.03 10.79 -13.59
CA GLU A 35 -9.13 9.36 -13.80
C GLU A 35 -8.99 8.64 -12.45
N LEU A 36 -9.92 7.76 -12.16
CA LEU A 36 -9.93 6.93 -10.97
C LEU A 36 -9.73 5.47 -11.37
N TYR A 37 -8.84 4.79 -10.69
CA TYR A 37 -8.51 3.40 -10.97
C TYR A 37 -8.60 2.56 -9.72
N HIS A 38 -9.30 1.44 -9.79
CA HIS A 38 -9.26 0.43 -8.74
C HIS A 38 -7.83 -0.09 -8.58
N ALA A 39 -7.36 -0.10 -7.34
CA ALA A 39 -5.99 -0.43 -6.99
C ALA A 39 -5.93 -1.02 -5.58
N PRO A 40 -6.31 -2.29 -5.41
CA PRO A 40 -6.30 -2.94 -4.10
C PRO A 40 -4.89 -2.89 -3.49
N GLY A 41 -4.83 -2.72 -2.19
CA GLY A 41 -3.59 -2.60 -1.44
C GLY A 41 -3.88 -2.62 0.06
N GLU A 42 -3.87 -1.47 0.71
CA GLU A 42 -4.20 -1.41 2.13
C GLU A 42 -5.63 -1.90 2.41
N THR A 43 -6.57 -1.69 1.48
CA THR A 43 -7.90 -2.29 1.46
C THR A 43 -8.24 -2.81 0.06
N ASN A 44 -9.21 -3.72 -0.04
CA ASN A 44 -9.61 -4.31 -1.31
C ASN A 44 -10.37 -3.33 -2.22
N ASP A 45 -10.95 -2.29 -1.66
CA ASP A 45 -11.69 -1.23 -2.36
C ASP A 45 -10.87 0.03 -2.60
N GLN A 46 -9.58 -0.01 -2.29
CA GLN A 46 -8.65 1.09 -2.53
C GLN A 46 -8.63 1.49 -4.00
N LEU A 47 -8.48 2.78 -4.25
CA LEU A 47 -8.29 3.35 -5.56
C LEU A 47 -7.18 4.39 -5.55
N PHE A 48 -6.65 4.72 -6.70
CA PHE A 48 -5.88 5.95 -6.86
C PHE A 48 -6.55 6.91 -7.84
N VAL A 49 -6.25 8.19 -7.68
CA VAL A 49 -6.67 9.24 -8.59
C VAL A 49 -5.48 9.69 -9.41
N TRP A 50 -5.68 9.84 -10.71
CA TRP A 50 -4.71 10.34 -11.67
C TRP A 50 -5.21 11.62 -12.35
N LEU A 51 -4.37 12.63 -12.37
CA LEU A 51 -4.61 13.88 -13.11
C LEU A 51 -3.62 13.96 -14.27
N PRO A 52 -4.01 13.53 -15.49
CA PRO A 52 -3.07 13.34 -16.59
C PRO A 52 -2.34 14.62 -17.02
N GLU A 53 -3.03 15.75 -17.11
CA GLU A 53 -2.42 17.03 -17.51
C GLU A 53 -1.39 17.56 -16.49
N HIS A 54 -1.50 17.11 -15.25
CA HIS A 54 -0.64 17.52 -14.15
C HIS A 54 0.38 16.45 -13.77
N ARG A 55 0.34 15.28 -14.41
CA ARG A 55 1.15 14.11 -14.04
C ARG A 55 1.15 13.85 -12.53
N SER A 56 -0.02 14.04 -11.91
CA SER A 56 -0.21 13.98 -10.47
C SER A 56 -0.99 12.74 -10.05
N LEU A 57 -0.40 11.97 -9.16
CA LEU A 57 -0.93 10.73 -8.61
C LEU A 57 -1.33 10.94 -7.15
N MET A 58 -2.56 10.54 -6.80
CA MET A 58 -3.05 10.47 -5.42
C MET A 58 -3.33 9.00 -5.08
N PRO A 59 -2.37 8.28 -4.50
CA PRO A 59 -2.42 6.83 -4.34
C PRO A 59 -3.23 6.37 -3.11
N GLY A 60 -3.78 7.29 -2.33
CA GLY A 60 -4.31 6.98 -1.01
C GLY A 60 -3.21 6.46 -0.08
N ASP A 61 -3.48 5.35 0.61
CA ASP A 61 -2.51 4.69 1.49
C ASP A 61 -1.74 3.54 0.80
N ASN A 62 -1.80 3.46 -0.53
CA ASN A 62 -1.01 2.46 -1.26
C ASN A 62 0.49 2.81 -1.33
N ILE A 63 0.86 4.05 -1.06
CA ILE A 63 2.25 4.47 -0.83
C ILE A 63 2.31 5.64 0.16
N TYR A 64 3.24 5.56 1.09
CA TYR A 64 3.62 6.62 2.03
C TYR A 64 5.09 6.41 2.47
N LYS A 65 5.71 7.42 3.08
CA LYS A 65 7.16 7.39 3.36
C LYS A 65 7.49 6.60 4.64
N THR A 66 7.12 5.32 4.65
CA THR A 66 7.50 4.31 5.67
C THR A 66 7.22 2.92 5.11
N PHE A 67 7.79 1.88 5.69
CA PHE A 67 7.51 0.50 5.28
C PHE A 67 5.99 0.21 5.35
N PRO A 68 5.41 -0.42 4.31
CA PRO A 68 3.96 -0.62 4.25
C PRO A 68 3.46 -1.55 5.34
N ASN A 69 2.25 -1.27 5.81
CA ASN A 69 1.56 -2.14 6.74
C ASN A 69 0.87 -3.29 5.98
N LEU A 70 1.59 -4.39 5.75
CA LEU A 70 1.06 -5.56 5.03
C LEU A 70 0.17 -6.46 5.91
N TYR A 71 -0.09 -6.08 7.13
CA TYR A 71 -0.90 -6.86 8.07
C TYR A 71 -2.03 -6.03 8.67
N THR A 72 -3.05 -6.73 9.13
CA THR A 72 -4.20 -6.13 9.80
C THR A 72 -4.26 -6.60 11.24
N ILE A 73 -4.32 -5.66 12.18
CA ILE A 73 -4.40 -5.96 13.62
C ILE A 73 -5.80 -5.69 14.20
N ARG A 74 -6.76 -5.34 13.35
CA ARG A 74 -8.10 -4.89 13.75
C ARG A 74 -9.21 -5.84 13.32
N GLY A 75 -8.88 -7.11 13.03
CA GLY A 75 -9.86 -8.12 12.64
C GLY A 75 -10.43 -7.95 11.22
N THR A 76 -9.73 -7.24 10.35
CA THR A 76 -10.07 -7.13 8.93
C THR A 76 -9.53 -8.33 8.15
N THR A 77 -9.98 -8.50 6.91
CA THR A 77 -9.49 -9.55 6.02
C THR A 77 -8.00 -9.41 5.75
N HIS A 78 -7.33 -10.52 5.42
CA HIS A 78 -5.95 -10.52 4.94
C HIS A 78 -5.79 -9.59 3.73
N ARG A 79 -4.69 -8.83 3.69
CA ARG A 79 -4.35 -7.97 2.57
C ARG A 79 -3.76 -8.78 1.43
N ASP A 80 -4.27 -8.59 0.22
CA ASP A 80 -3.71 -9.18 -0.98
C ASP A 80 -2.40 -8.47 -1.36
N VAL A 81 -1.28 -9.05 -0.93
CA VAL A 81 0.05 -8.47 -1.14
C VAL A 81 0.42 -8.39 -2.62
N ILE A 82 0.05 -9.40 -3.41
CA ILE A 82 0.34 -9.42 -4.86
C ILE A 82 -0.59 -8.47 -5.61
N GLY A 83 -1.84 -8.34 -5.19
CA GLY A 83 -2.74 -7.30 -5.69
C GLY A 83 -2.18 -5.89 -5.43
N TRP A 84 -1.56 -5.67 -4.26
CA TRP A 84 -0.90 -4.39 -3.96
C TRP A 84 0.31 -4.12 -4.86
N VAL A 85 1.17 -5.13 -5.10
CA VAL A 85 2.27 -5.05 -6.07
C VAL A 85 1.75 -4.65 -7.46
N SER A 86 0.70 -5.32 -7.94
CA SER A 86 0.08 -5.03 -9.24
C SER A 86 -0.48 -3.61 -9.31
N SER A 87 -1.05 -3.10 -8.21
CA SER A 87 -1.54 -1.72 -8.10
C SER A 87 -0.40 -0.71 -8.21
N LEU A 88 0.75 -0.98 -7.57
CA LEU A 88 1.94 -0.14 -7.67
C LEU A 88 2.54 -0.16 -9.09
N ASP A 89 2.55 -1.31 -9.76
CA ASP A 89 2.96 -1.40 -11.17
C ASP A 89 2.03 -0.59 -12.08
N LYS A 90 0.71 -0.63 -11.83
CA LYS A 90 -0.25 0.22 -12.53
C LYS A 90 0.02 1.71 -12.29
N MET A 91 0.30 2.12 -11.07
CA MET A 91 0.69 3.51 -10.76
C MET A 91 1.97 3.93 -11.47
N ARG A 92 3.00 3.06 -11.49
CA ARG A 92 4.27 3.30 -12.20
C ARG A 92 4.08 3.50 -13.71
N SER A 93 3.16 2.78 -14.33
CA SER A 93 2.88 2.91 -15.77
C SER A 93 2.34 4.28 -16.19
N HIS A 94 1.86 5.10 -15.25
CA HIS A 94 1.44 6.47 -15.50
C HIS A 94 2.61 7.47 -15.47
N GLU A 95 3.80 7.05 -15.05
CA GLU A 95 5.01 7.89 -14.97
C GLU A 95 4.76 9.24 -14.26
N PRO A 96 4.29 9.22 -12.99
CA PRO A 96 3.94 10.45 -12.28
C PRO A 96 5.15 11.34 -12.06
N GLU A 97 4.91 12.66 -12.06
CA GLU A 97 5.87 13.67 -11.62
C GLU A 97 5.62 14.07 -10.16
N TYR A 98 4.37 13.98 -9.73
CA TYR A 98 3.96 14.32 -8.37
C TYR A 98 3.15 13.18 -7.76
N ILE A 99 3.49 12.83 -6.52
CA ILE A 99 2.70 11.88 -5.73
C ILE A 99 2.24 12.57 -4.46
N PHE A 100 0.93 12.55 -4.21
CA PHE A 100 0.28 13.11 -3.03
C PHE A 100 -0.34 11.98 -2.19
N PRO A 101 0.42 11.32 -1.31
CA PRO A 101 -0.10 10.27 -0.45
C PRO A 101 -1.06 10.84 0.60
N SER A 102 -1.94 10.00 1.15
CA SER A 102 -2.84 10.40 2.24
C SER A 102 -2.07 10.71 3.53
N HIS A 103 -0.93 10.07 3.72
CA HIS A 103 -0.01 10.29 4.83
C HIS A 103 1.38 10.65 4.33
N THR A 104 2.14 11.37 5.16
CA THR A 104 3.48 11.87 4.88
C THR A 104 3.53 13.05 3.88
N LYS A 105 4.73 13.48 3.50
CA LYS A 105 4.91 14.62 2.59
C LYS A 105 4.76 14.18 1.13
N PRO A 106 4.33 15.08 0.23
CA PRO A 106 4.36 14.84 -1.20
C PRO A 106 5.76 14.44 -1.70
N ILE A 107 5.77 13.64 -2.76
CA ILE A 107 6.97 13.28 -3.51
C ILE A 107 6.94 14.10 -4.81
N ILE A 108 8.02 14.81 -5.09
CA ILE A 108 8.09 15.80 -6.17
C ILE A 108 9.27 15.49 -7.09
N GLY A 109 8.99 15.35 -8.38
CA GLY A 109 9.95 15.04 -9.42
C GLY A 109 9.80 13.63 -9.97
N SER A 110 9.83 13.49 -11.30
CA SER A 110 9.58 12.21 -11.99
C SER A 110 10.54 11.11 -11.54
N GLN A 111 11.81 11.43 -11.35
CA GLN A 111 12.81 10.45 -10.91
C GLN A 111 12.51 9.96 -9.49
N GLU A 112 12.28 10.87 -8.54
CA GLU A 112 11.97 10.56 -7.14
C GLU A 112 10.67 9.75 -7.03
N ALA A 113 9.64 10.14 -7.80
CA ALA A 113 8.35 9.46 -7.82
C ALA A 113 8.48 8.02 -8.34
N MET A 114 9.20 7.82 -9.44
CA MET A 114 9.43 6.49 -10.00
C MET A 114 10.31 5.62 -9.11
N GLU A 115 11.34 6.20 -8.49
CA GLU A 115 12.19 5.51 -7.53
C GLU A 115 11.38 5.06 -6.30
N ALA A 116 10.59 5.96 -5.72
CA ALA A 116 9.77 5.66 -4.56
C ALA A 116 8.77 4.53 -4.83
N LEU A 117 8.03 4.60 -5.95
CA LEU A 117 7.09 3.55 -6.36
C LEU A 117 7.81 2.22 -6.61
N THR A 118 8.99 2.24 -7.25
CA THR A 118 9.77 1.04 -7.55
C THR A 118 10.29 0.37 -6.29
N ILE A 119 10.94 1.12 -5.40
CA ILE A 119 11.48 0.60 -4.14
C ILE A 119 10.36 0.03 -3.26
N TYR A 120 9.23 0.72 -3.19
CA TYR A 120 8.08 0.30 -2.39
C TYR A 120 7.48 -1.00 -2.92
N ARG A 121 7.26 -1.07 -4.23
CA ARG A 121 6.79 -2.25 -4.95
C ARG A 121 7.73 -3.44 -4.77
N ASP A 122 9.03 -3.23 -4.97
CA ASP A 122 10.04 -4.29 -4.89
C ASP A 122 10.19 -4.82 -3.46
N ALA A 123 10.12 -3.95 -2.45
CA ALA A 123 10.16 -4.37 -1.06
C ALA A 123 8.96 -5.24 -0.68
N ILE A 124 7.75 -4.87 -1.11
CA ILE A 124 6.53 -5.65 -0.87
C ILE A 124 6.64 -7.02 -1.52
N GLN A 125 7.01 -7.06 -2.81
CA GLN A 125 7.15 -8.31 -3.54
C GLN A 125 8.26 -9.19 -2.95
N TYR A 126 9.40 -8.61 -2.61
CA TYR A 126 10.53 -9.34 -2.03
C TYR A 126 10.12 -10.04 -0.72
N VAL A 127 9.48 -9.32 0.19
CA VAL A 127 9.04 -9.92 1.47
C VAL A 127 8.04 -11.04 1.23
N HIS A 128 7.10 -10.86 0.30
CA HIS A 128 6.16 -11.89 -0.10
C HIS A 128 6.90 -13.12 -0.64
N ASP A 129 7.72 -12.94 -1.68
CA ASP A 129 8.34 -14.06 -2.41
C ASP A 129 9.32 -14.85 -1.52
N GLN A 130 10.09 -14.16 -0.67
CA GLN A 130 10.96 -14.83 0.28
C GLN A 130 10.16 -15.60 1.34
N THR A 131 9.06 -15.04 1.81
CA THR A 131 8.17 -15.75 2.75
C THR A 131 7.63 -17.03 2.10
N ILE A 132 7.07 -16.93 0.89
CA ILE A 132 6.52 -18.08 0.16
C ILE A 132 7.60 -19.13 -0.13
N ARG A 133 8.78 -18.69 -0.55
CA ARG A 133 9.92 -19.62 -0.78
C ARG A 133 10.23 -20.44 0.46
N LEU A 134 10.38 -19.80 1.61
CA LEU A 134 10.71 -20.48 2.86
C LEU A 134 9.55 -21.33 3.39
N MET A 135 8.30 -20.92 3.17
CA MET A 135 7.12 -21.76 3.44
C MET A 135 7.17 -23.07 2.65
N ASN A 136 7.52 -22.99 1.36
CA ASN A 136 7.65 -24.17 0.50
C ASN A 136 8.82 -25.08 0.90
N GLU A 137 9.84 -24.54 1.57
CA GLU A 137 10.94 -25.30 2.17
C GLU A 137 10.57 -25.92 3.53
N GLY A 138 9.37 -25.65 4.05
CA GLY A 138 8.84 -26.24 5.28
C GLY A 138 9.19 -25.50 6.57
N TYR A 139 9.65 -24.25 6.48
CA TYR A 139 9.94 -23.44 7.68
C TYR A 139 8.65 -22.92 8.32
N TYR A 140 8.67 -22.78 9.64
CA TYR A 140 7.59 -22.20 10.44
C TYR A 140 7.70 -20.66 10.50
N PRO A 141 6.59 -19.94 10.78
CA PRO A 141 6.58 -18.47 10.76
C PRO A 141 7.68 -17.83 11.60
N ASP A 142 7.96 -18.34 12.79
CA ASP A 142 8.97 -17.78 13.69
C ASP A 142 10.41 -17.98 13.16
N GLN A 143 10.64 -19.03 12.39
CA GLN A 143 11.93 -19.24 11.71
C GLN A 143 12.05 -18.30 10.50
N ILE A 144 11.00 -18.19 9.70
CA ILE A 144 10.97 -17.33 8.49
C ILE A 144 11.22 -15.87 8.87
N VAL A 145 10.65 -15.41 9.97
CA VAL A 145 10.82 -14.04 10.49
C VAL A 145 12.30 -13.69 10.73
N GLU A 146 13.12 -14.64 11.16
CA GLU A 146 14.56 -14.42 11.39
C GLU A 146 15.39 -14.54 10.10
N MET A 147 14.82 -15.05 9.01
CA MET A 147 15.52 -15.32 7.75
C MET A 147 15.22 -14.27 6.67
N VAL A 148 14.06 -13.58 6.74
CA VAL A 148 13.65 -12.58 5.75
C VAL A 148 14.14 -11.21 6.17
N GLU A 149 15.07 -10.66 5.40
CA GLU A 149 15.62 -9.32 5.58
C GLU A 149 15.67 -8.62 4.21
N LEU A 150 15.33 -7.33 4.18
CA LEU A 150 15.39 -6.56 2.94
C LEU A 150 16.82 -6.50 2.38
N PRO A 151 17.00 -6.58 1.05
CA PRO A 151 18.30 -6.42 0.42
C PRO A 151 18.97 -5.10 0.81
N ALA A 152 20.30 -5.13 0.99
CA ALA A 152 21.06 -3.95 1.37
C ALA A 152 20.89 -2.77 0.40
N SER A 153 20.61 -3.06 -0.88
CA SER A 153 20.35 -2.05 -1.92
C SER A 153 19.12 -1.19 -1.69
N ILE A 154 18.11 -1.70 -0.96
CA ILE A 154 16.86 -0.97 -0.70
C ILE A 154 16.60 -0.72 0.78
N LYS A 155 17.21 -1.49 1.67
CA LYS A 155 16.98 -1.44 3.13
C LYS A 155 17.17 -0.05 3.74
N SER A 156 18.11 0.73 3.21
CA SER A 156 18.41 2.08 3.70
C SER A 156 17.50 3.17 3.11
N SER A 157 16.58 2.81 2.22
CA SER A 157 15.66 3.77 1.62
C SER A 157 14.76 4.43 2.68
N PRO A 158 14.59 5.77 2.63
CA PRO A 158 13.71 6.47 3.55
C PRO A 158 12.23 6.07 3.38
N TYR A 159 11.88 5.43 2.27
CA TYR A 159 10.54 4.89 2.01
C TYR A 159 10.27 3.55 2.70
N LEU A 160 11.29 2.92 3.30
CA LEU A 160 11.18 1.61 3.93
C LEU A 160 11.51 1.63 5.43
N SER A 161 11.54 2.80 6.06
CA SER A 161 11.71 2.91 7.51
C SER A 161 10.53 2.27 8.25
N GLU A 162 10.82 1.40 9.20
CA GLU A 162 9.80 0.60 9.92
C GLU A 162 9.17 1.38 11.09
N PHE A 163 8.50 2.50 10.80
CA PHE A 163 7.77 3.28 11.81
C PHE A 163 6.34 2.81 12.04
N TYR A 164 5.75 2.14 11.05
CA TYR A 164 4.36 1.68 11.06
C TYR A 164 4.28 0.19 10.72
N GLY A 165 4.51 -0.19 9.44
CA GLY A 165 4.68 -1.57 9.05
C GLY A 165 6.09 -2.08 9.34
N THR A 166 6.25 -3.40 9.50
CA THR A 166 7.55 -4.06 9.66
C THR A 166 7.64 -5.31 8.80
N VAL A 167 8.85 -5.67 8.39
CA VAL A 167 9.12 -6.92 7.67
C VAL A 167 8.68 -8.12 8.51
N ARG A 168 9.03 -8.14 9.79
CA ARG A 168 8.70 -9.24 10.72
C ARG A 168 7.20 -9.54 10.79
N TRP A 169 6.39 -8.52 10.98
CA TRP A 169 4.94 -8.65 11.05
C TRP A 169 4.33 -9.01 9.70
N SER A 170 4.91 -8.49 8.61
CA SER A 170 4.48 -8.79 7.24
C SER A 170 4.70 -10.27 6.91
N VAL A 171 5.84 -10.85 7.26
CA VAL A 171 6.11 -12.29 7.12
C VAL A 171 5.04 -13.13 7.81
N LYS A 172 4.73 -12.83 9.08
CA LYS A 172 3.68 -13.55 9.83
C LYS A 172 2.31 -13.41 9.18
N SER A 173 1.98 -12.21 8.69
CA SER A 173 0.71 -11.95 8.02
C SER A 173 0.59 -12.70 6.70
N ILE A 174 1.64 -12.71 5.88
CA ILE A 174 1.67 -13.45 4.61
C ILE A 174 1.50 -14.95 4.88
N PHE A 175 2.26 -15.50 5.83
CA PHE A 175 2.13 -16.92 6.22
C PHE A 175 0.68 -17.24 6.61
N ASN A 176 0.09 -16.44 7.51
CA ASN A 176 -1.28 -16.63 7.96
C ASN A 176 -2.32 -16.49 6.84
N GLY A 177 -2.06 -15.59 5.89
CA GLY A 177 -2.95 -15.37 4.74
C GLY A 177 -3.06 -16.57 3.83
N TYR A 178 -1.96 -17.33 3.66
CA TYR A 178 -1.93 -18.52 2.80
C TYR A 178 -2.35 -19.81 3.51
N LEU A 179 -1.86 -20.03 4.71
CA LEU A 179 -2.03 -21.32 5.40
C LEU A 179 -3.00 -21.25 6.58
N GLY A 180 -3.31 -20.03 7.04
CA GLY A 180 -3.93 -19.84 8.34
C GLY A 180 -2.96 -20.23 9.46
N TRP A 181 -3.17 -19.73 10.65
CA TRP A 181 -2.45 -20.12 11.84
C TRP A 181 -3.41 -20.14 13.02
N PHE A 182 -3.37 -21.21 13.78
CA PHE A 182 -4.02 -21.25 15.08
C PHE A 182 -3.00 -21.76 16.11
N ASN A 183 -3.02 -21.11 17.27
CA ASN A 183 -2.19 -21.46 18.40
C ASN A 183 -2.82 -22.60 19.20
#